data_ca5adf168f53e0e646663f9a03eefe70
#
_entry.id   ca5adf168f53e0e646663f9a03eefe70
#
_cell.length_a   1.000
_cell.length_b   1.000
_cell.length_c   1.000
_cell.angle_alpha   90.00
_cell.angle_beta   90.00
_cell.angle_gamma   90.00
#
_symmetry.space_group_name_H-M   'P 1'
#
loop_
_entity.id
_entity.type
_entity.pdbx_description
1 polymer ?
#
loop_
_entity_poly.entity_id
_entity_poly.type
_entity_poly.pdbx_seq_one_letter_code
_entity_poly.pdbx_strand_id
1 'polypeptide(L)'
;MQMKKRLLCFTMLLTVTISAITFTNNVKAATKWNTSKSVTKEENGIKYSAYLTEDGKESWIYQIKLSKKITKLTLPKEINQAKLTRVGFGKELYNKGEDEDAYQNLFGDTIEPWHNCYGDLSNDDKNKQTIETVAIPGTVNQLEIATFSGMKKLKSVVIPEQTASVPAYTFAKCSALSKVTFSKNMNEIDSTAFVKSNQVKTFSCPKANKTFAVKKGMLTTKSGKTLVLVPNKMKKLTIPSSVKEIKANALNGSQATSIVIPKSVKKIGAKALESKKITKVSLSSKNKTYKMANNCIYRKSN
;
A
#
# COMPACT_ATOMS: atom_id res chain seq x y z
N MET A 1 42.65 2.61 -3.24
CA MET A 1 41.94 3.04 -4.46
C MET A 1 40.44 2.90 -4.20
N GLN A 2 39.80 4.00 -3.80
CA GLN A 2 38.39 4.00 -3.37
C GLN A 2 37.48 4.05 -4.60
N MET A 3 36.66 3.02 -4.77
CA MET A 3 35.59 3.05 -5.77
C MET A 3 34.42 3.91 -5.24
N LYS A 4 34.31 5.12 -5.80
CA LYS A 4 33.18 6.02 -5.56
C LYS A 4 31.88 5.38 -6.04
N LYS A 5 30.93 5.17 -5.11
CA LYS A 5 29.52 4.81 -5.41
C LYS A 5 28.90 5.91 -6.27
N ARG A 6 28.59 5.60 -7.51
CA ARG A 6 27.89 6.53 -8.42
C ARG A 6 26.40 6.55 -8.06
N LEU A 7 25.99 7.70 -7.57
CA LEU A 7 24.59 8.08 -7.34
C LEU A 7 23.91 8.26 -8.71
N LEU A 8 22.82 7.55 -8.95
CA LEU A 8 21.94 7.81 -10.11
C LEU A 8 21.29 9.18 -9.90
N CYS A 9 21.77 10.19 -10.62
CA CYS A 9 21.24 11.53 -10.52
C CYS A 9 20.02 11.67 -11.43
N PHE A 10 18.81 11.72 -10.84
CA PHE A 10 17.60 12.17 -11.49
C PHE A 10 17.38 13.65 -11.16
N THR A 11 18.02 14.55 -11.90
CA THR A 11 17.60 15.95 -11.91
C THR A 11 16.60 16.12 -13.05
N MET A 12 15.32 16.07 -12.75
CA MET A 12 14.27 16.51 -13.64
C MET A 12 13.55 17.68 -12.97
N LEU A 13 13.91 18.88 -13.39
CA LEU A 13 13.13 20.08 -13.10
C LEU A 13 11.82 19.94 -13.89
N LEU A 14 10.72 19.65 -13.23
CA LEU A 14 9.41 19.62 -13.85
C LEU A 14 8.50 20.54 -13.06
N THR A 15 8.07 21.64 -13.71
CA THR A 15 6.93 22.44 -13.28
C THR A 15 5.71 21.55 -13.18
N VAL A 16 5.20 21.36 -11.97
CA VAL A 16 4.00 20.58 -11.70
C VAL A 16 2.81 21.48 -11.98
N THR A 17 2.18 21.32 -13.14
CA THR A 17 0.80 21.74 -13.31
C THR A 17 -0.08 20.70 -12.59
N ILE A 18 -0.64 21.10 -11.48
CA ILE A 18 -1.65 20.32 -10.75
C ILE A 18 -2.93 20.40 -11.60
N SER A 19 -3.17 19.38 -12.44
CA SER A 19 -4.49 19.15 -12.97
C SER A 19 -5.35 18.53 -11.86
N ALA A 20 -6.23 19.34 -11.29
CA ALA A 20 -7.28 18.88 -10.41
C ALA A 20 -8.14 17.87 -11.17
N ILE A 21 -7.96 16.59 -10.90
CA ILE A 21 -8.90 15.55 -11.31
C ILE A 21 -10.08 15.66 -10.36
N THR A 22 -11.14 16.31 -10.82
CA THR A 22 -12.43 16.28 -10.14
C THR A 22 -12.98 14.86 -10.20
N PHE A 23 -12.85 14.14 -9.09
CA PHE A 23 -13.59 12.90 -8.87
C PHE A 23 -15.05 13.26 -8.61
N THR A 24 -15.93 13.02 -9.57
CA THR A 24 -17.35 12.88 -9.30
C THR A 24 -17.57 11.58 -8.57
N ASN A 25 -17.33 11.59 -7.27
CA ASN A 25 -17.82 10.55 -6.40
C ASN A 25 -19.32 10.78 -6.20
N ASN A 26 -20.12 9.76 -6.44
CA ASN A 26 -21.41 9.63 -5.78
C ASN A 26 -21.12 9.61 -4.27
N VAL A 27 -21.16 10.78 -3.65
CA VAL A 27 -20.95 10.97 -2.23
C VAL A 27 -22.18 10.36 -1.55
N LYS A 28 -22.11 9.06 -1.18
CA LYS A 28 -22.89 8.60 -0.05
C LYS A 28 -22.62 9.60 1.07
N ALA A 29 -23.71 10.14 1.68
CA ALA A 29 -23.57 11.02 2.84
C ALA A 29 -22.50 10.44 3.76
N ALA A 30 -21.51 11.26 4.13
CA ALA A 30 -20.39 10.79 4.91
C ALA A 30 -20.91 10.08 6.15
N THR A 31 -20.54 8.84 6.34
CA THR A 31 -20.95 8.05 7.50
C THR A 31 -20.49 8.79 8.76
N LYS A 32 -21.43 9.21 9.60
CA LYS A 32 -21.10 9.92 10.82
C LYS A 32 -20.71 8.94 11.93
N TRP A 33 -19.48 9.02 12.37
CA TRP A 33 -18.92 8.22 13.45
C TRP A 33 -19.04 8.93 14.79
N ASN A 34 -19.57 8.25 15.80
CA ASN A 34 -19.60 8.77 17.18
C ASN A 34 -18.24 8.50 17.86
N THR A 35 -17.25 9.34 17.59
CA THR A 35 -15.90 9.21 18.16
C THR A 35 -15.78 9.71 19.61
N SER A 36 -16.85 10.22 20.20
CA SER A 36 -16.88 10.62 21.62
C SER A 36 -17.10 9.42 22.55
N LYS A 37 -17.68 8.33 22.06
CA LYS A 37 -18.00 7.13 22.85
C LYS A 37 -17.38 5.88 22.23
N SER A 38 -16.40 5.32 22.91
CA SER A 38 -15.78 4.04 22.54
C SER A 38 -16.56 2.87 23.14
N VAL A 39 -16.65 1.79 22.39
CA VAL A 39 -17.16 0.48 22.83
C VAL A 39 -16.06 -0.56 22.75
N THR A 40 -16.16 -1.63 23.53
CA THR A 40 -15.18 -2.72 23.51
C THR A 40 -15.85 -4.08 23.36
N LYS A 41 -15.16 -4.99 22.69
CA LYS A 41 -15.49 -6.42 22.63
C LYS A 41 -14.24 -7.21 23.01
N GLU A 42 -14.39 -8.18 23.89
CA GLU A 42 -13.32 -9.10 24.24
C GLU A 42 -13.70 -10.53 23.83
N GLU A 43 -12.79 -11.19 23.15
CA GLU A 43 -13.04 -12.52 22.62
C GLU A 43 -11.69 -13.24 22.42
N ASN A 44 -11.56 -14.46 22.96
CA ASN A 44 -10.37 -15.31 22.79
C ASN A 44 -9.02 -14.67 23.20
N GLY A 45 -9.04 -13.75 24.20
CA GLY A 45 -7.86 -13.01 24.63
C GLY A 45 -7.50 -11.85 23.71
N ILE A 46 -8.44 -11.39 22.90
CA ILE A 46 -8.31 -10.22 22.03
C ILE A 46 -9.34 -9.19 22.49
N LYS A 47 -8.87 -7.99 22.77
CA LYS A 47 -9.72 -6.84 23.05
C LYS A 47 -9.75 -5.92 21.82
N TYR A 48 -10.93 -5.69 21.30
CA TYR A 48 -11.20 -4.74 20.23
C TYR A 48 -11.79 -3.47 20.83
N SER A 49 -11.22 -2.31 20.51
CA SER A 49 -11.82 -1.01 20.80
C SER A 49 -12.36 -0.43 19.50
N ALA A 50 -13.61 0.02 19.53
CA ALA A 50 -14.31 0.45 18.34
C ALA A 50 -15.18 1.68 18.61
N TYR A 51 -15.45 2.44 17.54
CA TYR A 51 -16.52 3.42 17.47
C TYR A 51 -17.70 2.85 16.70
N LEU A 52 -18.89 3.31 17.01
CA LEU A 52 -20.09 3.02 16.24
C LEU A 52 -20.51 4.24 15.44
N THR A 53 -21.28 4.04 14.39
CA THR A 53 -22.00 5.12 13.73
C THR A 53 -23.08 5.70 14.66
N GLU A 54 -23.54 6.92 14.40
CA GLU A 54 -24.62 7.54 15.20
C GLU A 54 -25.90 6.70 15.23
N ASP A 55 -26.20 5.97 14.16
CA ASP A 55 -27.35 5.05 14.07
C ASP A 55 -27.08 3.63 14.62
N GLY A 56 -25.85 3.39 15.11
CA GLY A 56 -25.44 2.12 15.70
C GLY A 56 -25.33 0.93 14.76
N LYS A 57 -25.40 1.12 13.42
CA LYS A 57 -25.43 0.02 12.45
C LYS A 57 -24.06 -0.44 11.99
N GLU A 58 -23.07 0.44 12.02
CA GLU A 58 -21.71 0.13 11.58
C GLU A 58 -20.70 0.33 12.70
N SER A 59 -19.62 -0.43 12.67
CA SER A 59 -18.52 -0.33 13.64
C SER A 59 -17.18 -0.14 12.94
N TRP A 60 -16.29 0.58 13.64
CA TRP A 60 -14.94 0.90 13.23
C TRP A 60 -13.96 0.49 14.32
N ILE A 61 -13.21 -0.58 14.13
CA ILE A 61 -12.13 -1.00 15.03
C ILE A 61 -10.93 -0.06 14.81
N TYR A 62 -10.60 0.72 15.84
CA TYR A 62 -9.44 1.61 15.82
C TYR A 62 -8.28 1.08 16.66
N GLN A 63 -8.50 0.11 17.58
CA GLN A 63 -7.46 -0.49 18.40
C GLN A 63 -7.72 -1.97 18.66
N ILE A 64 -6.64 -2.76 18.65
CA ILE A 64 -6.63 -4.18 19.01
C ILE A 64 -5.54 -4.43 20.05
N LYS A 65 -5.89 -5.04 21.18
CA LYS A 65 -4.96 -5.48 22.21
C LYS A 65 -5.00 -7.00 22.37
N LEU A 66 -3.84 -7.63 22.52
CA LEU A 66 -3.72 -9.08 22.67
C LEU A 66 -3.20 -9.40 24.08
N SER A 67 -3.96 -10.19 24.85
CA SER A 67 -3.53 -10.69 26.17
C SER A 67 -2.59 -11.89 26.08
N LYS A 68 -2.54 -12.57 24.92
CA LYS A 68 -1.71 -13.75 24.68
C LYS A 68 -1.18 -13.79 23.25
N LYS A 69 -0.15 -14.60 23.00
CA LYS A 69 0.36 -14.85 21.65
C LYS A 69 -0.67 -15.62 20.82
N ILE A 70 -0.90 -15.16 19.60
CA ILE A 70 -1.73 -15.84 18.61
C ILE A 70 -1.01 -15.86 17.27
N THR A 71 -1.24 -16.88 16.46
CA THR A 71 -0.70 -16.97 15.09
C THR A 71 -1.74 -16.58 14.04
N LYS A 72 -3.02 -16.64 14.38
CA LYS A 72 -4.14 -16.26 13.52
C LYS A 72 -4.99 -15.20 14.22
N LEU A 73 -5.10 -14.04 13.61
CA LEU A 73 -6.05 -13.00 14.01
C LEU A 73 -7.28 -13.10 13.10
N THR A 74 -8.44 -13.28 13.70
CA THR A 74 -9.73 -13.21 12.97
C THR A 74 -10.50 -12.02 13.50
N LEU A 75 -10.70 -11.00 12.67
CA LEU A 75 -11.51 -9.86 13.04
C LEU A 75 -12.99 -10.25 13.12
N PRO A 76 -13.75 -9.75 14.10
CA PRO A 76 -15.17 -10.06 14.23
C PRO A 76 -15.97 -9.47 13.06
N LYS A 77 -17.11 -10.06 12.75
CA LYS A 77 -18.03 -9.51 11.73
C LYS A 77 -18.77 -8.28 12.22
N GLU A 78 -18.90 -8.17 13.55
CA GLU A 78 -19.66 -7.11 14.23
C GLU A 78 -19.10 -6.83 15.61
N ILE A 79 -19.30 -5.61 16.09
CA ILE A 79 -19.05 -5.15 17.48
C ILE A 79 -20.39 -4.64 18.00
N ASN A 80 -20.88 -5.23 19.11
CA ASN A 80 -22.14 -4.83 19.72
C ASN A 80 -23.31 -4.75 18.71
N GLN A 81 -23.46 -5.80 17.88
CA GLN A 81 -24.46 -5.92 16.81
C GLN A 81 -24.25 -4.93 15.63
N ALA A 82 -23.29 -4.01 15.72
CA ALA A 82 -22.93 -3.10 14.64
C ALA A 82 -21.95 -3.79 13.68
N LYS A 83 -22.28 -3.85 12.40
CA LYS A 83 -21.50 -4.48 11.34
C LYS A 83 -20.12 -3.84 11.23
N LEU A 84 -19.05 -4.64 11.25
CA LEU A 84 -17.69 -4.13 11.05
C LEU A 84 -17.48 -3.71 9.59
N THR A 85 -17.23 -2.42 9.37
CA THR A 85 -17.03 -1.84 8.04
C THR A 85 -15.69 -1.12 7.90
N ARG A 86 -15.06 -0.71 9.03
CA ARG A 86 -13.83 0.07 9.01
C ARG A 86 -12.81 -0.46 10.01
N VAL A 87 -11.53 -0.49 9.60
CA VAL A 87 -10.43 -0.97 10.44
C VAL A 87 -9.19 -0.09 10.30
N GLY A 88 -8.59 0.26 11.44
CA GLY A 88 -7.38 1.05 11.55
C GLY A 88 -7.59 2.37 12.27
N PHE A 89 -6.50 3.10 12.48
CA PHE A 89 -6.53 4.38 13.18
C PHE A 89 -6.73 5.51 12.15
N GLY A 90 -7.93 6.07 12.10
CA GLY A 90 -8.32 7.04 11.07
C GLY A 90 -7.89 8.47 11.39
N LYS A 91 -7.88 9.29 10.35
CA LYS A 91 -7.52 10.71 10.40
C LYS A 91 -8.36 11.48 11.45
N GLU A 92 -9.63 11.13 11.62
CA GLU A 92 -10.56 11.78 12.55
C GLU A 92 -10.15 11.63 14.01
N LEU A 93 -9.31 10.66 14.34
CA LEU A 93 -8.79 10.45 15.69
C LEU A 93 -7.57 11.30 15.99
N TYR A 94 -6.94 11.82 14.95
CA TYR A 94 -5.76 12.67 15.06
C TYR A 94 -6.09 14.10 15.49
N ASN A 95 -7.18 14.65 14.97
CA ASN A 95 -7.54 16.06 15.12
C ASN A 95 -8.09 16.43 16.51
N LYS A 96 -8.03 15.53 17.49
CA LYS A 96 -8.52 15.85 18.86
C LYS A 96 -7.50 16.57 19.74
N GLY A 97 -6.41 17.12 19.17
CA GLY A 97 -5.54 17.94 19.99
C GLY A 97 -4.16 18.31 19.47
N GLU A 98 -3.73 17.88 18.28
CA GLU A 98 -2.38 18.21 17.81
C GLU A 98 -2.33 18.40 16.29
N ASP A 99 -1.58 19.40 15.88
CA ASP A 99 -1.30 19.99 14.58
C ASP A 99 -1.53 19.14 13.33
N GLU A 100 -2.25 19.73 12.37
CA GLU A 100 -2.39 19.25 10.97
C GLU A 100 -1.03 19.08 10.30
N ASP A 101 -0.02 19.81 10.73
CA ASP A 101 1.38 19.68 10.32
C ASP A 101 2.01 18.37 10.76
N ALA A 102 1.63 17.79 11.88
CA ALA A 102 2.12 16.47 12.31
C ALA A 102 1.67 15.36 11.38
N TYR A 103 0.45 15.45 10.83
CA TYR A 103 -0.04 14.49 9.83
C TYR A 103 0.69 14.63 8.49
N GLN A 104 1.05 15.84 8.08
CA GLN A 104 1.82 16.11 6.86
C GLN A 104 3.30 15.76 7.01
N ASN A 105 3.89 15.99 8.19
CA ASN A 105 5.28 15.62 8.50
C ASN A 105 5.49 14.10 8.65
N LEU A 106 4.41 13.32 8.86
CA LEU A 106 4.44 11.85 8.87
C LEU A 106 4.77 11.24 7.52
N PHE A 107 4.70 11.98 6.41
CA PHE A 107 5.05 11.52 5.08
C PHE A 107 6.53 11.65 4.72
N GLY A 108 7.37 12.14 5.65
CA GLY A 108 8.82 12.12 5.52
C GLY A 108 9.42 10.70 5.63
N ASP A 109 10.74 10.58 5.45
CA ASP A 109 11.47 9.30 5.39
C ASP A 109 11.37 8.40 6.65
N THR A 110 10.72 8.87 7.71
CA THR A 110 10.64 8.22 9.03
C THR A 110 9.21 8.03 9.50
N ILE A 111 8.36 7.37 8.69
CA ILE A 111 7.06 6.98 9.24
C ILE A 111 7.26 5.90 10.29
N GLU A 112 7.15 6.32 11.53
CA GLU A 112 6.99 5.41 12.63
C GLU A 112 5.59 4.77 12.54
N PRO A 113 5.41 3.51 12.95
CA PRO A 113 4.17 2.77 12.77
C PRO A 113 3.06 3.18 13.77
N TRP A 114 2.98 4.45 14.12
CA TRP A 114 2.12 5.00 15.19
C TRP A 114 0.62 4.86 14.93
N HIS A 115 0.21 4.60 13.68
CA HIS A 115 -1.17 4.73 13.25
C HIS A 115 -1.84 3.44 12.83
N ASN A 116 -1.25 2.30 13.14
CA ASN A 116 -1.96 1.05 12.94
C ASN A 116 -2.94 0.77 14.09
N CYS A 117 -3.97 -0.04 13.83
CA CYS A 117 -4.95 -0.41 14.85
C CYS A 117 -4.36 -1.21 16.03
N TYR A 118 -3.09 -1.54 15.98
CA TYR A 118 -2.36 -2.24 17.05
C TYR A 118 -1.68 -1.27 18.03
N GLY A 119 -1.74 0.06 17.79
CA GLY A 119 -1.00 1.05 18.56
C GLY A 119 0.49 1.04 18.23
N ASP A 120 1.27 1.75 19.03
CA ASP A 120 2.72 1.84 18.86
C ASP A 120 3.37 0.44 18.92
N LEU A 121 3.89 -0.02 17.77
CA LEU A 121 4.65 -1.26 17.68
C LEU A 121 6.13 -1.05 18.00
N SER A 122 6.54 0.17 18.39
CA SER A 122 7.94 0.47 18.73
C SER A 122 8.41 -0.34 19.92
N ASN A 123 7.50 -0.67 20.83
CA ASN A 123 7.84 -1.42 22.04
C ASN A 123 6.80 -2.47 22.40
N ASP A 124 7.25 -3.69 22.45
CA ASP A 124 6.93 -4.75 23.40
C ASP A 124 5.61 -5.53 23.28
N ASP A 125 4.71 -5.29 22.34
CA ASP A 125 3.63 -6.28 22.19
C ASP A 125 4.16 -7.52 21.43
N LYS A 126 4.98 -8.30 22.14
CA LYS A 126 5.51 -9.60 21.68
C LYS A 126 4.41 -10.52 21.16
N ASN A 127 3.18 -10.30 21.60
CA ASN A 127 2.03 -11.10 21.19
C ASN A 127 1.63 -10.81 19.74
N LYS A 128 1.64 -9.54 19.31
CA LYS A 128 1.30 -9.13 17.93
C LYS A 128 2.34 -9.60 16.91
N GLN A 129 3.60 -9.69 17.33
CA GLN A 129 4.68 -10.14 16.46
C GLN A 129 4.60 -11.64 16.10
N THR A 130 3.66 -12.40 16.65
CA THR A 130 3.46 -13.82 16.35
C THR A 130 2.38 -14.06 15.28
N ILE A 131 1.59 -13.04 14.90
CA ILE A 131 0.49 -13.20 13.94
C ILE A 131 1.04 -13.50 12.54
N GLU A 132 0.65 -14.65 12.01
CA GLU A 132 1.03 -15.14 10.67
C GLU A 132 -0.07 -14.93 9.62
N THR A 133 -1.32 -14.87 10.07
CA THR A 133 -2.47 -14.67 9.19
C THR A 133 -3.48 -13.72 9.82
N VAL A 134 -4.12 -12.90 8.98
CA VAL A 134 -5.23 -12.03 9.36
C VAL A 134 -6.42 -12.38 8.48
N ALA A 135 -7.55 -12.72 9.10
CA ALA A 135 -8.83 -12.87 8.44
C ALA A 135 -9.65 -11.58 8.64
N ILE A 136 -9.86 -10.85 7.56
CA ILE A 136 -10.63 -9.61 7.54
C ILE A 136 -12.01 -9.92 6.99
N PRO A 137 -13.11 -9.61 7.69
CA PRO A 137 -14.46 -9.88 7.21
C PRO A 137 -14.76 -9.20 5.87
N GLY A 138 -15.54 -9.87 5.02
CA GLY A 138 -15.96 -9.33 3.72
C GLY A 138 -16.76 -8.03 3.80
N THR A 139 -17.27 -7.69 4.98
CA THR A 139 -18.03 -6.46 5.28
C THR A 139 -17.12 -5.22 5.37
N VAL A 140 -15.81 -5.40 5.61
CA VAL A 140 -14.86 -4.29 5.70
C VAL A 140 -14.68 -3.65 4.33
N ASN A 141 -15.10 -2.40 4.22
CA ASN A 141 -15.01 -1.60 3.00
C ASN A 141 -13.90 -0.55 3.06
N GLN A 142 -13.43 -0.21 4.27
CA GLN A 142 -12.40 0.80 4.50
C GLN A 142 -11.28 0.27 5.40
N LEU A 143 -10.04 0.37 4.91
CA LEU A 143 -8.82 0.23 5.69
C LEU A 143 -8.21 1.61 5.87
N GLU A 144 -7.59 1.86 7.02
CA GLU A 144 -6.87 3.10 7.28
C GLU A 144 -5.39 3.00 6.93
N ILE A 145 -4.72 4.14 6.91
CA ILE A 145 -3.27 4.22 6.72
C ILE A 145 -2.57 3.34 7.76
N ALA A 146 -1.57 2.58 7.33
CA ALA A 146 -0.74 1.74 8.18
C ALA A 146 -1.47 0.66 9.01
N THR A 147 -2.72 0.33 8.71
CA THR A 147 -3.59 -0.58 9.50
C THR A 147 -2.89 -1.85 9.98
N PHE A 148 -2.10 -2.52 9.13
CA PHE A 148 -1.37 -3.75 9.44
C PHE A 148 0.15 -3.57 9.35
N SER A 149 0.63 -2.34 9.44
CA SER A 149 2.06 -2.05 9.41
C SER A 149 2.81 -2.76 10.54
N GLY A 150 4.02 -3.25 10.27
CA GLY A 150 4.89 -3.85 11.27
C GLY A 150 4.57 -5.30 11.64
N MET A 151 3.58 -5.94 11.03
CA MET A 151 3.26 -7.36 11.29
C MET A 151 4.32 -8.28 10.69
N LYS A 152 5.46 -8.43 11.41
CA LYS A 152 6.69 -9.07 10.90
C LYS A 152 6.52 -10.53 10.50
N LYS A 153 5.57 -11.27 11.10
CA LYS A 153 5.30 -12.69 10.81
C LYS A 153 4.16 -12.92 9.84
N LEU A 154 3.39 -11.88 9.46
CA LEU A 154 2.30 -12.00 8.49
C LEU A 154 2.81 -12.57 7.17
N LYS A 155 2.31 -13.75 6.75
CA LYS A 155 2.77 -14.49 5.57
C LYS A 155 1.96 -14.16 4.32
N SER A 156 0.67 -13.94 4.49
CA SER A 156 -0.25 -13.65 3.39
C SER A 156 -1.43 -12.80 3.84
N VAL A 157 -2.02 -12.06 2.89
CA VAL A 157 -3.24 -11.30 3.12
C VAL A 157 -4.18 -11.41 1.92
N VAL A 158 -5.47 -11.45 2.21
CA VAL A 158 -6.56 -11.33 1.25
C VAL A 158 -7.30 -10.05 1.56
N ILE A 159 -7.31 -9.11 0.61
CA ILE A 159 -8.05 -7.86 0.73
C ILE A 159 -9.55 -8.18 0.59
N PRO A 160 -10.40 -7.75 1.53
CA PRO A 160 -11.83 -8.06 1.52
C PRO A 160 -12.54 -7.57 0.26
N GLU A 161 -13.61 -8.27 -0.11
CA GLU A 161 -14.31 -7.98 -1.35
C GLU A 161 -14.87 -6.55 -1.44
N GLN A 162 -15.37 -6.01 -0.33
CA GLN A 162 -15.93 -4.67 -0.26
C GLN A 162 -14.85 -3.56 -0.20
N THR A 163 -13.58 -3.91 0.08
CA THR A 163 -12.49 -2.94 0.16
C THR A 163 -12.08 -2.50 -1.25
N ALA A 164 -12.30 -1.22 -1.54
CA ALA A 164 -12.00 -0.63 -2.84
C ALA A 164 -10.56 -0.06 -2.93
N SER A 165 -9.95 0.31 -1.81
CA SER A 165 -8.60 0.91 -1.78
C SER A 165 -7.68 0.23 -0.77
N VAL A 166 -6.38 0.27 -1.06
CA VAL A 166 -5.32 -0.09 -0.11
C VAL A 166 -4.49 1.17 0.14
N PRO A 167 -4.67 1.83 1.30
CA PRO A 167 -4.02 3.08 1.64
C PRO A 167 -2.50 2.96 1.81
N ALA A 168 -1.86 4.11 1.98
CA ALA A 168 -0.43 4.21 2.27
C ALA A 168 -0.05 3.37 3.50
N TYR A 169 1.11 2.73 3.42
CA TYR A 169 1.73 1.97 4.52
C TYR A 169 0.90 0.82 5.11
N THR A 170 -0.27 0.49 4.57
CA THR A 170 -1.20 -0.52 5.11
C THR A 170 -0.48 -1.81 5.52
N PHE A 171 0.47 -2.28 4.74
CA PHE A 171 1.28 -3.47 5.00
C PHE A 171 2.78 -3.14 5.00
N ALA A 172 3.18 -1.96 5.44
CA ALA A 172 4.58 -1.60 5.55
C ALA A 172 5.30 -2.43 6.62
N LYS A 173 6.60 -2.68 6.46
CA LYS A 173 7.43 -3.41 7.43
C LYS A 173 6.93 -4.85 7.74
N CYS A 174 6.02 -5.43 6.94
CA CYS A 174 5.58 -6.83 7.06
C CYS A 174 6.64 -7.76 6.44
N SER A 175 7.71 -8.03 7.20
CA SER A 175 8.93 -8.64 6.65
C SER A 175 8.77 -10.08 6.16
N ALA A 176 7.76 -10.84 6.62
CA ALA A 176 7.44 -12.19 6.14
C ALA A 176 6.36 -12.22 5.04
N LEU A 177 5.70 -11.09 4.75
CA LEU A 177 4.60 -11.04 3.80
C LEU A 177 5.08 -11.41 2.39
N SER A 178 4.57 -12.54 1.88
CA SER A 178 4.99 -13.08 0.58
C SER A 178 3.90 -13.06 -0.48
N LYS A 179 2.62 -13.13 -0.09
CA LYS A 179 1.48 -13.21 -0.99
C LYS A 179 0.41 -12.18 -0.63
N VAL A 180 -0.04 -11.43 -1.62
CA VAL A 180 -1.16 -10.48 -1.50
C VAL A 180 -2.21 -10.83 -2.55
N THR A 181 -3.45 -11.04 -2.11
CA THR A 181 -4.60 -11.25 -3.00
C THR A 181 -5.49 -10.02 -2.92
N PHE A 182 -5.64 -9.35 -4.05
CA PHE A 182 -6.48 -8.16 -4.18
C PHE A 182 -7.95 -8.53 -4.36
N SER A 183 -8.85 -7.63 -3.99
CA SER A 183 -10.29 -7.83 -4.16
C SER A 183 -10.74 -7.61 -5.61
N LYS A 184 -11.93 -8.12 -5.95
CA LYS A 184 -12.53 -7.85 -7.27
C LYS A 184 -12.97 -6.39 -7.43
N ASN A 185 -13.26 -5.70 -6.32
CA ASN A 185 -13.74 -4.32 -6.32
C ASN A 185 -12.62 -3.29 -6.10
N MET A 186 -11.37 -3.75 -5.83
CA MET A 186 -10.25 -2.84 -5.64
C MET A 186 -10.00 -1.99 -6.89
N ASN A 187 -9.96 -0.68 -6.71
CA ASN A 187 -9.74 0.29 -7.78
C ASN A 187 -8.61 1.28 -7.48
N GLU A 188 -8.08 1.26 -6.24
CA GLU A 188 -6.99 2.12 -5.81
C GLU A 188 -5.99 1.38 -4.94
N ILE A 189 -4.71 1.73 -5.09
CA ILE A 189 -3.62 1.27 -4.24
C ILE A 189 -2.54 2.35 -4.15
N ASP A 190 -2.13 2.64 -2.93
CA ASP A 190 -0.99 3.52 -2.70
C ASP A 190 0.33 2.79 -2.96
N SER A 191 1.27 3.48 -3.58
CA SER A 191 2.58 2.91 -3.94
C SER A 191 3.46 2.58 -2.73
N THR A 192 3.16 3.14 -1.56
CA THR A 192 3.87 2.87 -0.30
C THR A 192 3.24 1.74 0.52
N ALA A 193 2.10 1.20 0.08
CA ALA A 193 1.33 0.19 0.82
C ALA A 193 2.18 -0.99 1.33
N PHE A 194 3.25 -1.37 0.60
CA PHE A 194 4.15 -2.49 0.94
C PHE A 194 5.60 -2.06 1.19
N VAL A 195 5.85 -0.79 1.48
CA VAL A 195 7.22 -0.30 1.71
C VAL A 195 7.91 -1.09 2.84
N LYS A 196 9.19 -1.46 2.65
CA LYS A 196 9.98 -2.32 3.56
C LYS A 196 9.42 -3.75 3.77
N SER A 197 8.41 -4.19 3.01
CA SER A 197 7.90 -5.58 3.01
C SER A 197 8.60 -6.40 1.92
N ASN A 198 9.89 -6.63 2.12
CA ASN A 198 10.84 -7.08 1.09
C ASN A 198 10.63 -8.53 0.61
N GLN A 199 9.74 -9.29 1.25
CA GLN A 199 9.43 -10.67 0.87
C GLN A 199 8.20 -10.79 -0.03
N VAL A 200 7.48 -9.71 -0.33
CA VAL A 200 6.33 -9.75 -1.25
C VAL A 200 6.80 -10.27 -2.60
N LYS A 201 6.36 -11.49 -2.92
CA LYS A 201 6.74 -12.24 -4.12
C LYS A 201 5.62 -12.30 -5.13
N THR A 202 4.37 -12.42 -4.67
CA THR A 202 3.23 -12.74 -5.52
C THR A 202 2.08 -11.76 -5.27
N PHE A 203 1.64 -11.11 -6.33
CA PHE A 203 0.35 -10.45 -6.41
C PHE A 203 -0.65 -11.36 -7.12
N SER A 204 -1.87 -11.43 -6.59
CA SER A 204 -3.01 -12.10 -7.22
C SER A 204 -4.15 -11.11 -7.34
N CYS A 205 -4.78 -11.04 -8.50
CA CYS A 205 -5.91 -10.16 -8.77
C CYS A 205 -6.98 -10.95 -9.52
N PRO A 206 -8.24 -11.00 -9.03
CA PRO A 206 -9.31 -11.72 -9.69
C PRO A 206 -9.54 -11.24 -11.12
N LYS A 207 -9.86 -12.18 -12.03
CA LYS A 207 -10.21 -11.82 -13.42
C LYS A 207 -11.39 -10.86 -13.51
N ALA A 208 -12.31 -10.92 -12.53
CA ALA A 208 -13.46 -10.03 -12.42
C ALA A 208 -13.13 -8.59 -12.00
N ASN A 209 -11.90 -8.31 -11.50
CA ASN A 209 -11.50 -6.93 -11.19
C ASN A 209 -11.53 -6.10 -12.48
N LYS A 210 -12.19 -4.93 -12.44
CA LYS A 210 -12.38 -4.05 -13.59
C LYS A 210 -11.25 -3.04 -13.80
N THR A 211 -10.44 -2.78 -12.75
CA THR A 211 -9.40 -1.74 -12.74
C THR A 211 -8.00 -2.31 -12.94
N PHE A 212 -7.72 -3.45 -12.30
CA PHE A 212 -6.39 -4.03 -12.26
C PHE A 212 -6.31 -5.45 -12.83
N ALA A 213 -5.12 -5.81 -13.24
CA ALA A 213 -4.73 -7.17 -13.61
C ALA A 213 -3.28 -7.43 -13.22
N VAL A 214 -2.91 -8.70 -13.06
CA VAL A 214 -1.51 -9.09 -12.87
C VAL A 214 -0.95 -9.60 -14.21
N LYS A 215 0.12 -8.95 -14.70
CA LYS A 215 0.84 -9.34 -15.91
C LYS A 215 2.32 -9.55 -15.60
N LYS A 216 2.86 -10.71 -15.94
CA LYS A 216 4.23 -11.12 -15.59
C LYS A 216 4.55 -10.92 -14.11
N GLY A 217 3.58 -11.20 -13.21
CA GLY A 217 3.70 -11.04 -11.76
C GLY A 217 3.56 -9.60 -11.25
N MET A 218 3.48 -8.60 -12.11
CA MET A 218 3.38 -7.19 -11.77
C MET A 218 1.93 -6.70 -11.84
N LEU A 219 1.54 -5.79 -10.93
CA LEU A 219 0.23 -5.17 -10.97
C LEU A 219 0.18 -4.11 -12.06
N THR A 220 -0.77 -4.24 -12.96
CA THR A 220 -1.03 -3.30 -14.05
C THR A 220 -2.49 -2.83 -14.01
N THR A 221 -2.81 -1.77 -14.72
CA THR A 221 -4.21 -1.50 -15.06
C THR A 221 -4.81 -2.69 -15.82
N LYS A 222 -6.14 -2.82 -15.82
CA LYS A 222 -6.86 -3.91 -16.52
C LYS A 222 -6.47 -4.00 -17.99
N SER A 223 -6.34 -2.87 -18.65
CA SER A 223 -5.87 -2.79 -20.04
C SER A 223 -4.42 -3.26 -20.24
N GLY A 224 -3.63 -3.33 -19.15
CA GLY A 224 -2.20 -3.63 -19.17
C GLY A 224 -1.33 -2.51 -19.75
N LYS A 225 -1.91 -1.31 -19.91
CA LYS A 225 -1.18 -0.15 -20.47
C LYS A 225 -0.36 0.61 -19.43
N THR A 226 -0.70 0.52 -18.14
CA THR A 226 0.05 1.18 -17.06
C THR A 226 0.57 0.13 -16.08
N LEU A 227 1.87 0.16 -15.79
CA LEU A 227 2.46 -0.55 -14.65
C LEU A 227 2.16 0.26 -13.39
N VAL A 228 1.49 -0.37 -12.43
CA VAL A 228 1.07 0.27 -11.17
C VAL A 228 2.05 -0.01 -10.04
N LEU A 229 2.41 -1.29 -9.84
CA LEU A 229 3.27 -1.71 -8.73
C LEU A 229 3.96 -3.03 -9.06
N VAL A 230 5.18 -3.22 -8.53
CA VAL A 230 5.92 -4.48 -8.63
C VAL A 230 6.04 -5.17 -7.28
N PRO A 231 6.03 -6.52 -7.23
CA PRO A 231 6.33 -7.25 -6.00
C PRO A 231 7.76 -6.96 -5.53
N ASN A 232 7.92 -6.63 -4.24
CA ASN A 232 9.21 -6.15 -3.71
C ASN A 232 10.35 -7.16 -3.87
N LYS A 233 10.07 -8.47 -3.75
CA LYS A 233 11.09 -9.53 -3.86
C LYS A 233 11.57 -9.80 -5.29
N MET A 234 10.88 -9.31 -6.32
CA MET A 234 11.23 -9.56 -7.72
C MET A 234 12.60 -8.94 -8.06
N LYS A 235 13.57 -9.77 -8.48
CA LYS A 235 14.95 -9.34 -8.71
C LYS A 235 15.20 -8.84 -10.14
N LYS A 236 14.52 -9.43 -11.12
CA LYS A 236 14.64 -9.07 -12.54
C LYS A 236 13.27 -8.63 -13.05
N LEU A 237 13.16 -7.40 -13.49
CA LEU A 237 11.92 -6.83 -14.00
C LEU A 237 11.96 -6.77 -15.51
N THR A 238 11.05 -7.49 -16.18
CA THR A 238 10.82 -7.36 -17.61
C THR A 238 9.45 -6.75 -17.80
N ILE A 239 9.42 -5.44 -18.03
CA ILE A 239 8.16 -4.70 -18.19
C ILE A 239 7.38 -5.30 -19.38
N PRO A 240 6.08 -5.61 -19.22
CA PRO A 240 5.27 -6.15 -20.33
C PRO A 240 5.25 -5.21 -21.53
N SER A 241 5.31 -5.78 -22.74
CA SER A 241 5.31 -5.00 -23.99
C SER A 241 4.03 -4.21 -24.25
N SER A 242 2.95 -4.50 -23.52
CA SER A 242 1.70 -3.71 -23.56
C SER A 242 1.78 -2.41 -22.77
N VAL A 243 2.75 -2.28 -21.84
CA VAL A 243 2.87 -1.12 -20.97
C VAL A 243 3.35 0.09 -21.75
N LYS A 244 2.56 1.18 -21.64
CA LYS A 244 2.85 2.51 -22.20
C LYS A 244 3.31 3.50 -21.14
N GLU A 245 2.90 3.28 -19.89
CA GLU A 245 3.21 4.12 -18.74
C GLU A 245 3.70 3.30 -17.55
N ILE A 246 4.74 3.78 -16.88
CA ILE A 246 5.15 3.31 -15.55
C ILE A 246 4.70 4.38 -14.56
N LYS A 247 3.77 4.03 -13.64
CA LYS A 247 3.20 4.97 -12.66
C LYS A 247 4.28 5.51 -11.73
N ALA A 248 4.09 6.69 -11.19
CA ALA A 248 4.97 7.26 -10.17
C ALA A 248 5.14 6.26 -9.02
N ASN A 249 6.37 6.15 -8.50
CA ASN A 249 6.75 5.25 -7.41
C ASN A 249 6.45 3.75 -7.65
N ALA A 250 6.24 3.30 -8.89
CA ALA A 250 5.87 1.90 -9.19
C ALA A 250 6.85 0.85 -8.67
N LEU A 251 8.13 1.21 -8.48
CA LEU A 251 9.17 0.36 -7.94
C LEU A 251 9.51 0.65 -6.47
N ASN A 252 8.68 1.42 -5.77
CA ASN A 252 8.92 1.75 -4.37
C ASN A 252 9.09 0.47 -3.52
N GLY A 253 10.14 0.40 -2.72
CA GLY A 253 10.48 -0.77 -1.91
C GLY A 253 11.01 -1.99 -2.68
N SER A 254 11.12 -1.91 -4.02
CA SER A 254 11.58 -3.01 -4.86
C SER A 254 13.02 -3.44 -4.54
N GLN A 255 13.25 -4.75 -4.50
CA GLN A 255 14.56 -5.38 -4.39
C GLN A 255 15.15 -5.73 -5.78
N ALA A 256 14.58 -5.20 -6.86
CA ALA A 256 15.06 -5.47 -8.22
C ALA A 256 16.49 -4.95 -8.42
N THR A 257 17.30 -5.79 -9.07
CA THR A 257 18.68 -5.44 -9.47
C THR A 257 18.76 -5.07 -10.95
N SER A 258 17.76 -5.48 -11.74
CA SER A 258 17.71 -5.15 -13.16
C SER A 258 16.29 -4.90 -13.64
N ILE A 259 16.18 -4.02 -14.65
CA ILE A 259 14.93 -3.70 -15.32
C ILE A 259 15.12 -3.63 -16.82
N VAL A 260 14.18 -4.25 -17.58
CA VAL A 260 14.10 -4.15 -19.02
C VAL A 260 12.86 -3.34 -19.41
N ILE A 261 13.07 -2.21 -20.09
CA ILE A 261 12.03 -1.27 -20.51
C ILE A 261 11.78 -1.45 -22.01
N PRO A 262 10.57 -1.84 -22.43
CA PRO A 262 10.26 -2.10 -23.84
C PRO A 262 10.06 -0.81 -24.63
N LYS A 263 10.02 -0.96 -25.97
CA LYS A 263 9.77 0.14 -26.91
C LYS A 263 8.43 0.86 -26.71
N SER A 264 7.47 0.17 -26.09
CA SER A 264 6.10 0.68 -25.88
C SER A 264 5.99 1.77 -24.82
N VAL A 265 6.96 1.86 -23.89
CA VAL A 265 6.90 2.84 -22.78
C VAL A 265 7.13 4.26 -23.32
N LYS A 266 6.11 5.10 -23.11
CA LYS A 266 6.07 6.51 -23.53
C LYS A 266 6.06 7.49 -22.35
N LYS A 267 5.74 7.00 -21.13
CA LYS A 267 5.70 7.82 -19.91
C LYS A 267 6.30 7.04 -18.75
N ILE A 268 7.21 7.70 -18.04
CA ILE A 268 7.79 7.23 -16.78
C ILE A 268 7.46 8.31 -15.75
N GLY A 269 6.67 7.93 -14.74
CA GLY A 269 6.25 8.82 -13.66
C GLY A 269 7.41 9.23 -12.75
N ALA A 270 7.17 10.24 -11.92
CA ALA A 270 8.16 10.69 -10.94
C ALA A 270 8.56 9.53 -10.02
N LYS A 271 9.87 9.38 -9.75
CA LYS A 271 10.44 8.32 -8.90
C LYS A 271 10.02 6.89 -9.29
N ALA A 272 9.45 6.69 -10.50
CA ALA A 272 8.91 5.41 -10.95
C ALA A 272 9.94 4.28 -10.98
N LEU A 273 11.19 4.61 -11.24
CA LEU A 273 12.33 3.66 -11.31
C LEU A 273 13.25 3.79 -10.10
N GLU A 274 12.85 4.55 -9.07
CA GLU A 274 13.67 4.72 -7.88
C GLU A 274 13.75 3.40 -7.11
N SER A 275 14.95 2.84 -7.07
CA SER A 275 15.29 1.67 -6.28
C SER A 275 16.79 1.67 -5.99
N LYS A 276 17.14 1.62 -4.70
CA LYS A 276 18.54 1.57 -4.25
C LYS A 276 19.29 0.30 -4.72
N LYS A 277 18.57 -0.67 -5.28
CA LYS A 277 19.10 -1.99 -5.69
C LYS A 277 19.34 -2.12 -7.20
N ILE A 278 18.72 -1.27 -8.03
CA ILE A 278 18.88 -1.38 -9.49
C ILE A 278 20.28 -0.95 -9.89
N THR A 279 21.02 -1.90 -10.46
CA THR A 279 22.36 -1.69 -11.01
C THR A 279 22.37 -1.78 -12.55
N LYS A 280 21.34 -2.43 -13.15
CA LYS A 280 21.25 -2.61 -14.58
C LYS A 280 19.90 -2.17 -15.11
N VAL A 281 19.92 -1.17 -15.99
CA VAL A 281 18.75 -0.72 -16.75
C VAL A 281 18.99 -1.05 -18.22
N SER A 282 18.02 -1.70 -18.87
CA SER A 282 18.04 -1.97 -20.30
C SER A 282 16.82 -1.31 -20.94
N LEU A 283 17.06 -0.44 -21.90
CA LEU A 283 16.03 0.24 -22.69
C LEU A 283 16.09 -0.30 -24.13
N SER A 284 14.93 -0.66 -24.68
CA SER A 284 14.85 -1.08 -26.09
C SER A 284 15.41 0.02 -27.02
N SER A 285 16.31 -0.33 -27.91
CA SER A 285 16.85 0.59 -28.95
C SER A 285 15.74 1.17 -29.85
N LYS A 286 14.63 0.42 -29.99
CA LYS A 286 13.43 0.86 -30.74
C LYS A 286 12.50 1.76 -29.93
N ASN A 287 12.86 2.20 -28.71
CA ASN A 287 12.07 3.17 -27.95
C ASN A 287 12.20 4.54 -28.61
N LYS A 288 11.05 5.10 -29.01
CA LYS A 288 11.00 6.41 -29.69
C LYS A 288 11.00 7.60 -28.73
N THR A 289 10.65 7.38 -27.45
CA THR A 289 10.47 8.46 -26.47
C THR A 289 11.70 8.67 -25.59
N TYR A 290 12.41 7.58 -25.28
CA TYR A 290 13.54 7.63 -24.36
C TYR A 290 14.83 7.10 -25.01
N LYS A 291 15.96 7.60 -24.53
CA LYS A 291 17.31 7.11 -24.85
C LYS A 291 18.10 6.88 -23.58
N MET A 292 19.12 6.06 -23.65
CA MET A 292 20.07 5.86 -22.55
C MET A 292 21.41 6.51 -22.92
N ALA A 293 21.96 7.24 -21.96
CA ALA A 293 23.32 7.73 -21.99
C ALA A 293 23.87 7.71 -20.55
N ASN A 294 25.15 7.34 -20.37
CA ASN A 294 25.82 7.31 -19.06
C ASN A 294 25.02 6.62 -17.96
N ASN A 295 24.39 5.48 -18.25
CA ASN A 295 23.50 4.74 -17.33
C ASN A 295 22.24 5.51 -16.87
N CYS A 296 21.89 6.61 -17.51
CA CYS A 296 20.69 7.39 -17.23
C CYS A 296 19.70 7.29 -18.39
N ILE A 297 18.40 7.36 -18.08
CA ILE A 297 17.33 7.43 -19.07
C ILE A 297 16.98 8.90 -19.29
N TYR A 298 17.00 9.33 -20.53
CA TYR A 298 16.63 10.67 -20.95
C TYR A 298 15.43 10.63 -21.87
N ARG A 299 14.56 11.61 -21.76
CA ARG A 299 13.55 11.85 -22.78
C ARG A 299 14.24 12.40 -24.02
N LYS A 300 13.91 11.88 -25.19
CA LYS A 300 14.38 12.47 -26.44
C LYS A 300 13.74 13.85 -26.60
N SER A 301 14.57 14.84 -26.97
CA SER A 301 14.02 16.10 -27.49
C SER A 301 13.27 15.81 -28.78
N ASN A 302 12.13 16.47 -28.97
CA ASN A 302 11.43 16.44 -30.26
C ASN A 302 12.29 17.08 -31.32
#